data_183bab253ceb96951899cd0e886565a8
#
_entry.id   183bab253ceb96951899cd0e886565a8
#
_cell.length_a   1.000
_cell.length_b   1.000
_cell.length_c   1.000
_cell.angle_alpha   90.00
_cell.angle_beta   90.00
_cell.angle_gamma   90.00
#
_symmetry.space_group_name_H-M   'P 1'
#
loop_
_entity.id
_entity.type
_entity.pdbx_description
1 polymer ?
#
loop_
_entity_poly.entity_id
_entity_poly.type
_entity_poly.pdbx_seq_one_letter_code
_entity_poly.pdbx_strand_id
1 'polypeptide(L)'
;MKISLQKKLNKNKTKHYLIVCKFKGYKVVNGVRKRDRIRDSLKLFLWIKPKGSEQKRHNKETQAKADIQLNKLQAEYDSGLYNVYNPENRKVNFTNYWLEWADNHCIGDNSDTTKKRSNFSQFKTSLKHFKAFTGDQLTIGDIDFSLCEKFARYLQKQAVKHSDGSRLKTSSINTFYKKFNLVVWSLYNRGLLVGTHPAPRRLISLPDIVKKKKEYLTTDELKSLDYNECDNPQYAKGFMFACYTGLRSSDITNLKWADVRIKEDGSQYLYFSMEKGDEPIVIPLIQTAIELMGDRGQDSERVFPYFTYHGSNNNRLYYWLKDSGITKKITFHDSRGSFITNVITKTNGNIEVAQRLAGHKDIKTTAGYNKLIDEGKDEAMDLLQKALE
;
A
#
# COMPACT_ATOMS: atom_id res chain seq x y z
N MET A 1 7.21 20.50 -12.93
CA MET A 1 8.16 20.06 -13.99
C MET A 1 9.28 21.08 -14.03
N LYS A 2 10.51 20.69 -14.38
CA LYS A 2 11.62 21.65 -14.48
C LYS A 2 11.92 21.88 -15.95
N ILE A 3 11.83 23.13 -16.37
CA ILE A 3 12.29 23.56 -17.71
C ILE A 3 13.75 24.02 -17.57
N SER A 4 14.60 23.61 -18.49
CA SER A 4 16.01 23.99 -18.46
C SER A 4 16.55 24.22 -19.88
N LEU A 5 17.47 25.17 -20.00
CA LEU A 5 18.19 25.44 -21.22
C LEU A 5 19.39 24.48 -21.32
N GLN A 6 19.50 23.80 -22.44
CA GLN A 6 20.63 22.90 -22.75
C GLN A 6 21.36 23.41 -23.98
N LYS A 7 22.67 23.17 -24.02
CA LYS A 7 23.56 23.53 -25.14
C LYS A 7 23.96 22.26 -25.89
N LYS A 8 23.72 22.21 -27.19
CA LYS A 8 24.12 21.10 -28.08
C LYS A 8 25.17 21.58 -29.06
N LEU A 9 26.31 20.93 -29.09
CA LEU A 9 27.39 21.23 -30.05
C LEU A 9 26.95 20.99 -31.51
N ASN A 10 27.37 21.87 -32.41
CA ASN A 10 27.32 21.60 -33.86
C ASN A 10 28.40 20.59 -34.24
N LYS A 11 28.28 20.05 -35.47
CA LYS A 11 29.27 19.05 -36.00
C LYS A 11 30.70 19.57 -35.97
N ASN A 12 30.90 20.84 -36.25
CA ASN A 12 32.24 21.49 -36.32
C ASN A 12 32.76 22.03 -34.98
N LYS A 13 32.05 21.79 -33.89
CA LYS A 13 32.39 22.23 -32.52
C LYS A 13 32.66 23.75 -32.39
N THR A 14 32.04 24.58 -33.24
CA THR A 14 32.22 26.04 -33.25
C THR A 14 31.05 26.78 -32.61
N LYS A 15 29.88 26.14 -32.55
CA LYS A 15 28.64 26.75 -32.06
C LYS A 15 27.91 25.83 -31.10
N HIS A 16 27.24 26.40 -30.08
CA HIS A 16 26.24 25.72 -29.25
C HIS A 16 24.87 26.12 -29.72
N TYR A 17 24.05 25.16 -30.18
CA TYR A 17 22.62 25.36 -30.36
C TYR A 17 21.91 25.27 -29.01
N LEU A 18 20.94 26.17 -28.80
CA LEU A 18 20.17 26.25 -27.58
C LEU A 18 18.90 25.40 -27.70
N ILE A 19 18.70 24.52 -26.76
CA ILE A 19 17.58 23.61 -26.71
C ILE A 19 16.87 23.76 -25.35
N VAL A 20 15.56 23.91 -25.38
CA VAL A 20 14.73 23.82 -24.17
C VAL A 20 14.47 22.36 -23.88
N CYS A 21 14.80 21.93 -22.68
CA CYS A 21 14.51 20.60 -22.18
C CYS A 21 13.41 20.68 -21.14
N LYS A 22 12.26 20.07 -21.45
CA LYS A 22 11.09 19.93 -20.58
C LYS A 22 11.11 18.54 -19.97
N PHE A 23 11.27 18.41 -18.66
CA PHE A 23 11.27 17.13 -17.96
C PHE A 23 9.84 16.71 -17.65
N LYS A 24 9.34 15.63 -18.27
CA LYS A 24 7.98 15.09 -18.06
C LYS A 24 7.87 14.10 -16.91
N GLY A 25 8.98 13.51 -16.46
CA GLY A 25 8.96 12.45 -15.46
C GLY A 25 9.92 11.32 -15.84
N TYR A 26 9.54 10.11 -15.50
CA TYR A 26 10.30 8.90 -15.83
C TYR A 26 9.41 7.94 -16.61
N LYS A 27 10.01 7.26 -17.60
CA LYS A 27 9.41 6.12 -18.30
C LYS A 27 10.31 4.90 -18.17
N VAL A 28 9.72 3.73 -18.19
CA VAL A 28 10.45 2.47 -18.22
C VAL A 28 10.63 2.04 -19.67
N VAL A 29 11.87 1.81 -20.08
CA VAL A 29 12.22 1.31 -21.41
C VAL A 29 13.15 0.12 -21.22
N ASN A 30 12.74 -1.05 -21.67
CA ASN A 30 13.44 -2.33 -21.50
C ASN A 30 13.81 -2.61 -20.02
N GLY A 31 12.85 -2.44 -19.10
CA GLY A 31 13.05 -2.65 -17.67
C GLY A 31 13.86 -1.57 -16.93
N VAL A 32 14.43 -0.60 -17.65
CA VAL A 32 15.26 0.46 -17.07
C VAL A 32 14.47 1.76 -16.95
N ARG A 33 14.49 2.38 -15.77
CA ARG A 33 13.87 3.69 -15.52
C ARG A 33 14.68 4.80 -16.18
N LYS A 34 14.12 5.39 -17.25
CA LYS A 34 14.74 6.51 -18.01
C LYS A 34 13.96 7.81 -17.80
N ARG A 35 14.68 8.93 -17.78
CA ARG A 35 14.06 10.26 -17.71
C ARG A 35 13.30 10.56 -19.00
N ASP A 36 12.00 10.86 -18.90
CA ASP A 36 11.20 11.31 -20.04
C ASP A 36 11.33 12.82 -20.22
N ARG A 37 11.82 13.24 -21.39
CA ARG A 37 12.14 14.62 -21.71
C ARG A 37 11.72 14.97 -23.11
N ILE A 38 11.05 16.12 -23.28
CA ILE A 38 10.88 16.75 -24.59
C ILE A 38 12.02 17.76 -24.77
N ARG A 39 12.58 17.79 -25.97
CA ARG A 39 13.65 18.71 -26.36
C ARG A 39 13.21 19.48 -27.58
N ASP A 40 13.02 20.80 -27.39
CA ASP A 40 12.63 21.72 -28.46
C ASP A 40 13.78 22.64 -28.77
N SER A 41 14.16 22.76 -30.04
CA SER A 41 15.22 23.68 -30.47
C SER A 41 14.67 25.10 -30.50
N LEU A 42 15.37 26.04 -29.86
CA LEU A 42 15.06 27.48 -29.96
C LEU A 42 15.46 28.08 -31.30
N LYS A 43 16.16 27.32 -32.16
CA LYS A 43 16.78 27.82 -33.39
C LYS A 43 17.81 28.96 -33.17
N LEU A 44 18.32 29.08 -31.93
CA LEU A 44 19.32 30.04 -31.52
C LEU A 44 20.65 29.34 -31.30
N PHE A 45 21.77 30.05 -31.51
CA PHE A 45 23.09 29.50 -31.25
C PHE A 45 24.01 30.50 -30.60
N LEU A 46 25.05 30.00 -29.91
CA LEU A 46 26.13 30.79 -29.32
C LEU A 46 27.46 30.32 -29.93
N TRP A 47 28.35 31.26 -30.22
CA TRP A 47 29.73 30.95 -30.57
C TRP A 47 30.48 30.43 -29.34
N ILE A 48 31.25 29.33 -29.48
CA ILE A 48 31.98 28.72 -28.35
C ILE A 48 33.16 29.59 -27.94
N LYS A 49 33.90 30.10 -28.92
CA LYS A 49 35.04 31.02 -28.74
C LYS A 49 34.80 32.23 -29.63
N PRO A 50 34.02 33.23 -29.17
CA PRO A 50 33.67 34.37 -29.99
C PRO A 50 34.90 35.21 -30.31
N LYS A 51 35.13 35.42 -31.61
CA LYS A 51 36.20 36.28 -32.14
C LYS A 51 35.62 37.68 -32.44
N GLY A 52 36.29 38.73 -31.94
CA GLY A 52 35.88 40.12 -32.17
C GLY A 52 34.64 40.56 -31.39
N SER A 53 34.34 41.83 -31.50
CA SER A 53 33.21 42.51 -30.78
C SER A 53 31.85 42.04 -31.27
N GLU A 54 31.73 41.75 -32.55
CA GLU A 54 30.46 41.40 -33.18
C GLU A 54 29.95 40.03 -32.70
N GLN A 55 30.81 38.99 -32.65
CA GLN A 55 30.43 37.69 -32.15
C GLN A 55 30.15 37.69 -30.64
N LYS A 56 30.88 38.52 -29.88
CA LYS A 56 30.59 38.72 -28.44
C LYS A 56 29.22 39.39 -28.23
N ARG A 57 28.90 40.42 -29.03
CA ARG A 57 27.58 41.07 -29.02
C ARG A 57 26.47 40.08 -29.36
N HIS A 58 26.66 39.30 -30.46
CA HIS A 58 25.72 38.25 -30.86
C HIS A 58 25.45 37.27 -29.72
N ASN A 59 26.48 36.77 -29.04
CA ASN A 59 26.31 35.85 -27.92
C ASN A 59 25.48 36.48 -26.75
N LYS A 60 25.77 37.74 -26.43
CA LYS A 60 25.06 38.47 -25.37
C LYS A 60 23.57 38.65 -25.71
N GLU A 61 23.28 39.10 -26.93
CA GLU A 61 21.90 39.29 -27.41
C GLU A 61 21.13 37.96 -27.52
N THR A 62 21.83 36.92 -28.01
CA THR A 62 21.21 35.59 -28.16
C THR A 62 20.95 34.93 -26.82
N GLN A 63 21.85 35.10 -25.84
CA GLN A 63 21.59 34.58 -24.48
C GLN A 63 20.42 35.32 -23.86
N ALA A 64 20.34 36.64 -23.96
CA ALA A 64 19.22 37.42 -23.45
C ALA A 64 17.87 36.98 -24.08
N LYS A 65 17.84 36.76 -25.42
CA LYS A 65 16.65 36.24 -26.09
C LYS A 65 16.26 34.85 -25.60
N ALA A 66 17.24 33.97 -25.37
CA ALA A 66 16.99 32.64 -24.85
C ALA A 66 16.45 32.66 -23.42
N ASP A 67 16.98 33.54 -22.57
CA ASP A 67 16.53 33.70 -21.18
C ASP A 67 15.10 34.26 -21.10
N ILE A 68 14.76 35.23 -21.97
CA ILE A 68 13.40 35.77 -22.08
C ILE A 68 12.43 34.64 -22.51
N GLN A 69 12.79 33.85 -23.53
CA GLN A 69 11.98 32.72 -23.96
C GLN A 69 11.87 31.63 -22.88
N LEU A 70 12.94 31.35 -22.15
CA LEU A 70 12.93 30.38 -21.06
C LEU A 70 11.99 30.87 -19.93
N ASN A 71 12.10 32.14 -19.53
CA ASN A 71 11.25 32.73 -18.51
C ASN A 71 9.77 32.77 -18.94
N LYS A 72 9.50 33.09 -20.20
CA LYS A 72 8.14 33.02 -20.75
C LYS A 72 7.59 31.59 -20.70
N LEU A 73 8.37 30.60 -21.13
CA LEU A 73 8.01 29.20 -21.09
C LEU A 73 7.82 28.68 -19.63
N GLN A 74 8.65 29.16 -18.71
CA GLN A 74 8.52 28.82 -17.28
C GLN A 74 7.26 29.46 -16.68
N ALA A 75 6.99 30.72 -16.99
CA ALA A 75 5.78 31.42 -16.54
C ALA A 75 4.49 30.78 -17.13
N GLU A 76 4.49 30.44 -18.43
CA GLU A 76 3.41 29.69 -19.06
C GLU A 76 3.23 28.32 -18.42
N TYR A 77 4.33 27.67 -18.03
CA TYR A 77 4.31 26.40 -17.33
C TYR A 77 3.76 26.56 -15.91
N ASP A 78 4.23 27.56 -15.17
CA ASP A 78 3.83 27.83 -13.79
C ASP A 78 2.37 28.32 -13.72
N SER A 79 1.90 29.02 -14.76
CA SER A 79 0.49 29.38 -14.95
C SER A 79 -0.40 28.21 -15.42
N GLY A 80 0.18 27.05 -15.66
CA GLY A 80 -0.53 25.84 -16.11
C GLY A 80 -0.88 25.81 -17.60
N LEU A 81 -0.49 26.82 -18.40
CA LEU A 81 -0.76 26.89 -19.84
C LEU A 81 0.01 25.83 -20.67
N TYR A 82 1.05 25.23 -20.09
CA TYR A 82 1.87 24.21 -20.78
C TYR A 82 1.49 22.75 -20.56
N ASN A 83 0.62 22.45 -19.62
CA ASN A 83 -0.03 21.15 -19.58
C ASN A 83 -1.05 21.17 -20.72
N VAL A 84 -0.86 20.37 -21.73
CA VAL A 84 -1.66 20.26 -22.95
C VAL A 84 -3.13 20.64 -22.66
N TYR A 85 -3.39 21.95 -22.66
CA TYR A 85 -4.70 22.50 -22.39
C TYR A 85 -5.58 22.15 -23.60
N ASN A 86 -6.22 21.01 -23.51
CA ASN A 86 -7.34 20.72 -24.37
C ASN A 86 -8.60 21.05 -23.58
N PRO A 87 -9.32 22.14 -23.92
CA PRO A 87 -10.57 22.52 -23.25
C PRO A 87 -11.60 21.39 -23.22
N GLU A 88 -11.58 20.50 -24.22
CA GLU A 88 -12.47 19.37 -24.29
C GLU A 88 -12.20 18.34 -23.16
N ASN A 89 -10.95 18.14 -22.77
CA ASN A 89 -10.62 17.25 -21.65
C ASN A 89 -11.24 17.71 -20.33
N ARG A 90 -11.48 19.01 -20.15
CA ARG A 90 -12.13 19.54 -18.96
C ARG A 90 -13.62 19.25 -18.90
N LYS A 91 -14.26 19.03 -20.04
CA LYS A 91 -15.68 18.67 -20.16
C LYS A 91 -15.94 17.19 -19.88
N VAL A 92 -14.90 16.38 -19.82
CA VAL A 92 -15.02 14.94 -19.52
C VAL A 92 -15.62 14.76 -18.14
N ASN A 93 -16.62 13.92 -18.03
CA ASN A 93 -17.24 13.57 -16.76
C ASN A 93 -16.23 12.88 -15.83
N PHE A 94 -16.03 13.43 -14.64
CA PHE A 94 -15.02 12.95 -13.70
C PHE A 94 -15.33 11.56 -13.14
N THR A 95 -16.61 11.22 -12.95
CA THR A 95 -16.99 9.92 -12.40
C THR A 95 -16.75 8.79 -13.40
N ASN A 96 -16.95 9.04 -14.68
CA ASN A 96 -16.63 8.09 -15.76
C ASN A 96 -15.11 7.90 -15.87
N TYR A 97 -14.35 9.00 -15.89
CA TYR A 97 -12.89 8.92 -15.85
C TYR A 97 -12.38 8.12 -14.63
N TRP A 98 -12.95 8.34 -13.46
CA TRP A 98 -12.57 7.62 -12.24
C TRP A 98 -12.76 6.11 -12.41
N LEU A 99 -13.91 5.66 -12.91
CA LEU A 99 -14.18 4.23 -13.10
C LEU A 99 -13.22 3.59 -14.08
N GLU A 100 -13.03 4.21 -15.24
CA GLU A 100 -12.12 3.72 -16.28
C GLU A 100 -10.66 3.68 -15.77
N TRP A 101 -10.22 4.76 -15.14
CA TRP A 101 -8.88 4.82 -14.60
C TRP A 101 -8.66 3.78 -13.48
N ALA A 102 -9.63 3.61 -12.58
CA ALA A 102 -9.54 2.66 -11.48
C ALA A 102 -9.51 1.22 -11.98
N ASP A 103 -10.28 0.90 -13.02
CA ASP A 103 -10.28 -0.41 -13.64
C ASP A 103 -8.90 -0.70 -14.25
N ASN A 104 -8.40 0.19 -15.10
CA ASN A 104 -7.08 0.07 -15.70
C ASN A 104 -5.94 0.04 -14.65
N HIS A 105 -6.04 0.82 -13.58
CA HIS A 105 -5.06 0.85 -12.50
C HIS A 105 -5.03 -0.45 -11.70
N CYS A 106 -6.19 -1.11 -11.57
CA CYS A 106 -6.30 -2.37 -10.84
C CYS A 106 -5.97 -3.60 -11.70
N ILE A 107 -6.05 -3.48 -13.04
CA ILE A 107 -5.76 -4.58 -13.98
C ILE A 107 -4.25 -4.83 -14.17
N GLY A 108 -3.37 -3.91 -13.72
CA GLY A 108 -1.90 -3.99 -13.91
C GLY A 108 -1.28 -5.39 -13.90
N ASP A 109 -0.15 -5.53 -14.54
CA ASP A 109 0.60 -6.68 -15.10
C ASP A 109 0.66 -8.04 -14.38
N ASN A 110 -0.07 -8.33 -13.31
CA ASN A 110 0.04 -9.62 -12.64
C ASN A 110 -1.28 -10.24 -12.18
N SER A 111 -1.30 -11.53 -12.40
CA SER A 111 -2.28 -12.61 -12.31
C SER A 111 -3.16 -12.75 -11.06
N ASP A 112 -3.05 -11.95 -9.99
CA ASP A 112 -3.86 -12.10 -8.78
C ASP A 112 -5.20 -11.36 -8.89
N THR A 113 -6.20 -12.08 -9.39
CA THR A 113 -7.56 -11.56 -9.60
C THR A 113 -8.27 -11.13 -8.32
N THR A 114 -7.93 -11.72 -7.17
CA THR A 114 -8.58 -11.42 -5.87
C THR A 114 -8.13 -10.09 -5.29
N LYS A 115 -6.83 -9.78 -5.34
CA LYS A 115 -6.31 -8.45 -4.93
C LYS A 115 -6.84 -7.33 -5.81
N LYS A 116 -6.95 -7.59 -7.12
CA LYS A 116 -7.52 -6.65 -8.09
C LYS A 116 -8.96 -6.30 -7.72
N ARG A 117 -9.80 -7.30 -7.47
CA ARG A 117 -11.21 -7.13 -7.09
C ARG A 117 -11.36 -6.33 -5.79
N SER A 118 -10.57 -6.63 -4.76
CA SER A 118 -10.63 -5.93 -3.48
C SER A 118 -10.21 -4.46 -3.60
N ASN A 119 -9.12 -4.17 -4.33
CA ASN A 119 -8.66 -2.82 -4.55
C ASN A 119 -9.66 -2.00 -5.37
N PHE A 120 -10.19 -2.57 -6.45
CA PHE A 120 -11.21 -1.95 -7.29
C PHE A 120 -12.51 -1.69 -6.52
N SER A 121 -12.93 -2.62 -5.66
CA SER A 121 -14.09 -2.43 -4.77
C SER A 121 -13.93 -1.20 -3.86
N GLN A 122 -12.72 -0.93 -3.34
CA GLN A 122 -12.47 0.27 -2.55
C GLN A 122 -12.58 1.56 -3.38
N PHE A 123 -12.13 1.55 -4.65
CA PHE A 123 -12.34 2.69 -5.56
C PHE A 123 -13.83 2.92 -5.83
N LYS A 124 -14.60 1.85 -6.09
CA LYS A 124 -16.07 1.93 -6.30
C LYS A 124 -16.78 2.48 -5.06
N THR A 125 -16.41 2.02 -3.86
CA THR A 125 -17.01 2.51 -2.62
C THR A 125 -16.69 3.98 -2.38
N SER A 126 -15.44 4.38 -2.62
CA SER A 126 -15.04 5.79 -2.52
C SER A 126 -15.80 6.67 -3.53
N LEU A 127 -15.99 6.18 -4.77
CA LEU A 127 -16.76 6.86 -5.79
C LEU A 127 -18.24 7.00 -5.40
N LYS A 128 -18.85 5.96 -4.78
CA LYS A 128 -20.24 6.08 -4.26
C LYS A 128 -20.38 7.23 -3.28
N HIS A 129 -19.42 7.40 -2.36
CA HIS A 129 -19.40 8.53 -1.43
C HIS A 129 -19.19 9.86 -2.16
N PHE A 130 -18.35 9.88 -3.20
CA PHE A 130 -18.12 11.09 -3.99
C PHE A 130 -19.40 11.48 -4.75
N LYS A 131 -20.08 10.53 -5.40
CA LYS A 131 -21.37 10.76 -6.07
C LYS A 131 -22.47 11.23 -5.12
N ALA A 132 -22.52 10.68 -3.91
CA ALA A 132 -23.45 11.14 -2.88
C ALA A 132 -23.18 12.59 -2.42
N PHE A 133 -21.92 13.03 -2.53
CA PHE A 133 -21.51 14.39 -2.19
C PHE A 133 -21.75 15.41 -3.33
N THR A 134 -21.48 15.02 -4.60
CA THR A 134 -21.47 15.98 -5.73
C THR A 134 -22.56 15.74 -6.77
N GLY A 135 -23.21 14.58 -6.77
CA GLY A 135 -23.96 14.07 -7.92
C GLY A 135 -23.03 13.52 -9.02
N ASP A 136 -23.62 13.23 -10.18
CA ASP A 136 -22.94 12.56 -11.30
C ASP A 136 -22.47 13.49 -12.43
N GLN A 137 -22.79 14.78 -12.36
CA GLN A 137 -22.60 15.72 -13.49
C GLN A 137 -21.24 16.45 -13.45
N LEU A 138 -20.41 16.18 -12.45
CA LEU A 138 -19.15 16.90 -12.23
C LEU A 138 -18.12 16.54 -13.32
N THR A 139 -17.48 17.56 -13.87
CA THR A 139 -16.44 17.42 -14.89
C THR A 139 -15.03 17.46 -14.29
N ILE A 140 -14.03 17.05 -15.08
CA ILE A 140 -12.61 17.19 -14.68
C ILE A 140 -12.27 18.67 -14.40
N GLY A 141 -12.90 19.60 -15.13
CA GLY A 141 -12.68 21.03 -14.97
C GLY A 141 -13.09 21.61 -13.61
N ASP A 142 -13.98 20.92 -12.92
CA ASP A 142 -14.52 21.36 -11.61
C ASP A 142 -13.67 20.87 -10.44
N ILE A 143 -12.63 20.05 -10.69
CA ILE A 143 -11.75 19.54 -9.64
C ILE A 143 -10.74 20.59 -9.23
N ASP A 144 -11.01 21.25 -8.13
CA ASP A 144 -10.15 22.25 -7.50
C ASP A 144 -9.84 21.90 -6.02
N PHE A 145 -9.05 22.73 -5.36
CA PHE A 145 -8.70 22.56 -3.95
C PHE A 145 -9.93 22.63 -3.05
N SER A 146 -10.84 23.56 -3.31
CA SER A 146 -12.07 23.76 -2.50
C SER A 146 -12.96 22.51 -2.53
N LEU A 147 -13.15 21.91 -3.71
CA LEU A 147 -13.90 20.65 -3.85
C LEU A 147 -13.24 19.52 -3.09
N CYS A 148 -11.91 19.39 -3.22
CA CYS A 148 -11.15 18.33 -2.52
C CYS A 148 -11.24 18.48 -0.99
N GLU A 149 -11.15 19.70 -0.47
CA GLU A 149 -11.32 19.99 0.95
C GLU A 149 -12.76 19.71 1.42
N LYS A 150 -13.76 20.16 0.67
CA LYS A 150 -15.18 19.91 0.98
C LYS A 150 -15.49 18.41 1.00
N PHE A 151 -14.93 17.65 0.06
CA PHE A 151 -15.11 16.19 0.06
C PHE A 151 -14.45 15.52 1.26
N ALA A 152 -13.26 15.95 1.66
CA ALA A 152 -12.63 15.47 2.90
C ALA A 152 -13.51 15.73 4.13
N ARG A 153 -14.08 16.94 4.21
CA ARG A 153 -14.99 17.36 5.29
C ARG A 153 -16.31 16.57 5.27
N TYR A 154 -16.87 16.31 4.07
CA TYR A 154 -18.05 15.48 3.90
C TYR A 154 -17.80 14.06 4.42
N LEU A 155 -16.68 13.42 4.06
CA LEU A 155 -16.33 12.08 4.56
C LEU A 155 -16.24 12.03 6.09
N GLN A 156 -15.77 13.11 6.72
CA GLN A 156 -15.61 13.19 8.17
C GLN A 156 -16.95 13.42 8.91
N LYS A 157 -17.80 14.29 8.37
CA LYS A 157 -18.93 14.83 9.11
C LYS A 157 -20.29 14.29 8.66
N GLN A 158 -20.44 13.86 7.41
CA GLN A 158 -21.74 13.56 6.82
C GLN A 158 -21.83 12.13 6.28
N ALA A 159 -20.75 11.60 5.70
CA ALA A 159 -20.75 10.28 5.09
C ALA A 159 -21.05 9.16 6.09
N VAL A 160 -21.92 8.25 5.66
CA VAL A 160 -22.33 7.07 6.42
C VAL A 160 -22.01 5.81 5.63
N LYS A 161 -21.92 4.67 6.31
CA LYS A 161 -21.78 3.37 5.64
C LYS A 161 -23.05 3.05 4.86
N HIS A 162 -22.90 2.52 3.67
CA HIS A 162 -24.01 2.09 2.83
C HIS A 162 -24.73 0.84 3.35
N SER A 163 -24.10 0.08 4.26
CA SER A 163 -24.66 -1.17 4.80
C SER A 163 -25.64 -0.97 5.95
N ASP A 164 -25.34 -0.03 6.86
CA ASP A 164 -26.07 0.13 8.13
C ASP A 164 -26.34 1.60 8.51
N GLY A 165 -26.02 2.55 7.65
CA GLY A 165 -26.19 3.99 7.90
C GLY A 165 -25.32 4.56 9.01
N SER A 166 -24.44 3.77 9.64
CA SER A 166 -23.56 4.28 10.70
C SER A 166 -22.44 5.16 10.15
N ARG A 167 -21.87 6.03 11.00
CA ARG A 167 -20.75 6.90 10.62
C ARG A 167 -19.54 6.11 10.17
N LEU A 168 -18.80 6.68 9.23
CA LEU A 168 -17.54 6.07 8.77
C LEU A 168 -16.50 6.06 9.89
N LYS A 169 -15.76 4.95 10.00
CA LYS A 169 -14.58 4.87 10.85
C LYS A 169 -13.45 5.71 10.25
N THR A 170 -12.58 6.28 11.08
CA THR A 170 -11.41 7.08 10.68
C THR A 170 -10.55 6.37 9.61
N SER A 171 -10.34 5.07 9.75
CA SER A 171 -9.58 4.27 8.76
C SER A 171 -10.28 4.21 7.39
N SER A 172 -11.63 4.17 7.36
CA SER A 172 -12.40 4.18 6.12
C SER A 172 -12.35 5.55 5.46
N ILE A 173 -12.50 6.64 6.23
CA ILE A 173 -12.36 8.02 5.75
C ILE A 173 -11.01 8.21 5.06
N ASN A 174 -9.92 7.82 5.73
CA ASN A 174 -8.57 7.92 5.18
C ASN A 174 -8.40 7.07 3.91
N THR A 175 -8.96 5.86 3.88
CA THR A 175 -8.92 4.97 2.72
C THR A 175 -9.66 5.57 1.54
N PHE A 176 -10.89 6.04 1.73
CA PHE A 176 -11.71 6.58 0.64
C PHE A 176 -11.10 7.89 0.10
N TYR A 177 -10.65 8.78 0.98
CA TYR A 177 -9.95 9.97 0.52
C TYR A 177 -8.64 9.65 -0.22
N LYS A 178 -7.88 8.66 0.23
CA LYS A 178 -6.68 8.18 -0.47
C LYS A 178 -6.99 7.68 -1.88
N LYS A 179 -8.11 6.94 -2.06
CA LYS A 179 -8.53 6.46 -3.39
C LYS A 179 -8.93 7.63 -4.30
N PHE A 180 -9.69 8.59 -3.81
CA PHE A 180 -10.00 9.83 -4.51
C PHE A 180 -8.72 10.58 -4.92
N ASN A 181 -7.82 10.80 -3.96
CA ASN A 181 -6.57 11.53 -4.22
C ASN A 181 -5.67 10.86 -5.27
N LEU A 182 -5.68 9.52 -5.35
CA LEU A 182 -4.94 8.79 -6.40
C LEU A 182 -5.50 9.08 -7.80
N VAL A 183 -6.81 9.17 -7.94
CA VAL A 183 -7.46 9.53 -9.22
C VAL A 183 -7.15 10.98 -9.60
N VAL A 184 -7.29 11.91 -8.66
CA VAL A 184 -6.94 13.32 -8.87
C VAL A 184 -5.46 13.48 -9.22
N TRP A 185 -4.58 12.72 -8.55
CA TRP A 185 -3.16 12.70 -8.86
C TRP A 185 -2.86 12.17 -10.28
N SER A 186 -3.64 11.19 -10.74
CA SER A 186 -3.51 10.69 -12.11
C SER A 186 -3.89 11.73 -13.16
N LEU A 187 -4.95 12.51 -12.91
CA LEU A 187 -5.34 13.64 -13.77
C LEU A 187 -4.24 14.69 -13.86
N TYR A 188 -3.68 15.06 -12.70
CA TYR A 188 -2.58 16.02 -12.63
C TYR A 188 -1.34 15.54 -13.40
N ASN A 189 -0.93 14.27 -13.21
CA ASN A 189 0.24 13.72 -13.91
C ASN A 189 0.03 13.52 -15.41
N ARG A 190 -1.21 13.35 -15.85
CA ARG A 190 -1.57 13.28 -17.27
C ARG A 190 -1.72 14.66 -17.91
N GLY A 191 -1.61 15.74 -17.12
CA GLY A 191 -1.79 17.11 -17.61
C GLY A 191 -3.26 17.48 -17.89
N LEU A 192 -4.21 16.75 -17.34
CA LEU A 192 -5.64 17.03 -17.48
C LEU A 192 -6.13 18.08 -16.48
N LEU A 193 -5.37 18.32 -15.42
CA LEU A 193 -5.57 19.41 -14.47
C LEU A 193 -4.45 20.43 -14.62
N VAL A 194 -4.81 21.71 -14.58
CA VAL A 194 -3.92 22.86 -14.76
C VAL A 194 -3.49 23.42 -13.39
N GLY A 195 -2.24 23.88 -13.27
CA GLY A 195 -1.72 24.51 -12.07
C GLY A 195 -1.09 23.54 -11.06
N THR A 196 -1.24 23.85 -9.79
CA THR A 196 -0.77 23.00 -8.70
C THR A 196 -1.73 21.83 -8.45
N HIS A 197 -1.23 20.74 -7.89
CA HIS A 197 -2.07 19.58 -7.53
C HIS A 197 -3.20 20.03 -6.60
N PRO A 198 -4.49 19.83 -6.95
CA PRO A 198 -5.63 20.42 -6.23
C PRO A 198 -5.88 19.76 -4.86
N ALA A 199 -5.31 18.56 -4.61
CA ALA A 199 -5.48 17.83 -3.36
C ALA A 199 -4.13 17.49 -2.70
N PRO A 200 -3.24 18.46 -2.40
CA PRO A 200 -1.98 18.16 -1.76
C PRO A 200 -2.24 17.67 -0.33
N ARG A 201 -1.77 16.48 -0.04
CA ARG A 201 -2.03 15.78 1.23
C ARG A 201 -1.63 16.58 2.48
N ARG A 202 -0.68 17.54 2.32
CA ARG A 202 -0.22 18.41 3.41
C ARG A 202 -1.23 19.48 3.80
N LEU A 203 -2.11 19.87 2.88
CA LEU A 203 -3.08 20.95 3.09
C LEU A 203 -4.49 20.41 3.40
N ILE A 204 -4.76 19.14 3.14
CA ILE A 204 -6.05 18.51 3.43
C ILE A 204 -5.95 17.78 4.77
N SER A 205 -6.63 18.32 5.78
CA SER A 205 -6.70 17.70 7.11
C SER A 205 -7.62 16.49 7.10
N LEU A 206 -7.08 15.34 7.45
CA LEU A 206 -7.83 14.11 7.71
C LEU A 206 -7.61 13.70 9.17
N PRO A 207 -8.58 13.02 9.79
CA PRO A 207 -8.44 12.61 11.18
C PRO A 207 -7.32 11.56 11.32
N ASP A 208 -6.57 11.66 12.42
CA ASP A 208 -5.53 10.72 12.74
C ASP A 208 -6.10 9.34 13.07
N ILE A 209 -5.45 8.30 12.56
CA ILE A 209 -5.81 6.93 12.89
C ILE A 209 -5.18 6.57 14.23
N VAL A 210 -6.00 6.63 15.29
CA VAL A 210 -5.59 6.12 16.60
C VAL A 210 -5.44 4.60 16.49
N LYS A 211 -4.22 4.12 16.60
CA LYS A 211 -3.93 2.67 16.65
C LYS A 211 -4.38 2.15 18.01
N LYS A 212 -5.46 1.37 18.03
CA LYS A 212 -5.82 0.62 19.24
C LYS A 212 -4.71 -0.38 19.59
N LYS A 213 -4.47 -0.59 20.88
CA LYS A 213 -3.62 -1.69 21.36
C LYS A 213 -4.23 -2.99 20.81
N LYS A 214 -3.44 -3.77 20.10
CA LYS A 214 -3.89 -5.07 19.60
C LYS A 214 -3.91 -6.04 20.77
N GLU A 215 -4.97 -6.83 20.86
CA GLU A 215 -5.05 -7.94 21.80
C GLU A 215 -4.47 -9.19 21.13
N TYR A 216 -3.95 -10.09 21.95
CA TYR A 216 -3.40 -11.38 21.53
C TYR A 216 -3.67 -12.45 22.60
N LEU A 217 -3.69 -13.70 22.19
CA LEU A 217 -3.78 -14.83 23.11
C LEU A 217 -2.38 -15.25 23.57
N THR A 218 -2.20 -15.34 24.88
CA THR A 218 -0.97 -15.86 25.49
C THR A 218 -0.87 -17.38 25.27
N THR A 219 0.32 -17.94 25.52
CA THR A 219 0.52 -19.40 25.47
C THR A 219 -0.39 -20.15 26.44
N ASP A 220 -0.67 -19.59 27.62
CA ASP A 220 -1.50 -20.24 28.62
C ASP A 220 -2.99 -20.17 28.27
N GLU A 221 -3.44 -19.03 27.73
CA GLU A 221 -4.80 -18.93 27.18
C GLU A 221 -5.00 -19.89 25.99
N LEU A 222 -3.99 -20.07 25.13
CA LEU A 222 -4.08 -21.03 24.03
C LEU A 222 -4.15 -22.48 24.51
N LYS A 223 -3.46 -22.83 25.61
CA LYS A 223 -3.51 -24.17 26.20
C LYS A 223 -4.85 -24.48 26.88
N SER A 224 -5.55 -23.46 27.39
CA SER A 224 -6.84 -23.66 28.03
C SER A 224 -8.01 -23.85 27.05
N LEU A 225 -7.78 -23.63 25.73
CA LEU A 225 -8.82 -23.74 24.72
C LEU A 225 -9.04 -25.18 24.28
N ASP A 226 -10.30 -25.65 24.32
CA ASP A 226 -10.75 -26.87 23.61
C ASP A 226 -11.56 -26.46 22.38
N TYR A 227 -11.09 -26.80 21.18
CA TYR A 227 -11.79 -26.50 19.94
C TYR A 227 -13.13 -27.25 19.81
N ASN A 228 -13.33 -28.36 20.54
CA ASN A 228 -14.58 -29.13 20.53
C ASN A 228 -15.72 -28.39 21.22
N GLU A 229 -15.42 -27.47 22.12
CA GLU A 229 -16.41 -26.61 22.81
C GLU A 229 -16.94 -25.48 21.91
N CYS A 230 -16.31 -25.22 20.76
CA CYS A 230 -16.80 -24.25 19.80
C CYS A 230 -17.98 -24.82 19.00
N ASP A 231 -18.99 -23.99 18.73
CA ASP A 231 -20.14 -24.35 17.87
C ASP A 231 -19.73 -24.69 16.42
N ASN A 232 -18.49 -24.34 16.04
CA ASN A 232 -17.85 -24.75 14.80
C ASN A 232 -16.43 -25.27 15.09
N PRO A 233 -16.25 -26.54 15.49
CA PRO A 233 -14.96 -27.11 15.83
C PRO A 233 -13.92 -27.00 14.71
N GLN A 234 -14.33 -27.10 13.44
CA GLN A 234 -13.42 -27.02 12.30
C GLN A 234 -12.85 -25.61 12.13
N TYR A 235 -13.67 -24.59 12.42
CA TYR A 235 -13.20 -23.21 12.43
C TYR A 235 -12.25 -22.93 13.60
N ALA A 236 -12.60 -23.41 14.80
CA ALA A 236 -11.77 -23.29 15.99
C ALA A 236 -10.41 -24.00 15.81
N LYS A 237 -10.41 -25.20 15.23
CA LYS A 237 -9.20 -25.95 14.87
C LYS A 237 -8.27 -25.17 13.96
N GLY A 238 -8.82 -24.59 12.88
CA GLY A 238 -8.06 -23.72 11.97
C GLY A 238 -7.56 -22.45 12.64
N PHE A 239 -8.33 -21.85 13.56
CA PHE A 239 -7.92 -20.69 14.34
C PHE A 239 -6.74 -21.03 15.27
N MET A 240 -6.82 -22.13 16.02
CA MET A 240 -5.73 -22.56 16.89
C MET A 240 -4.47 -22.88 16.08
N PHE A 241 -4.61 -23.58 14.95
CA PHE A 241 -3.50 -23.84 14.03
C PHE A 241 -2.85 -22.52 13.54
N ALA A 242 -3.67 -21.50 13.23
CA ALA A 242 -3.14 -20.18 12.90
C ALA A 242 -2.39 -19.51 14.06
N CYS A 243 -2.79 -19.76 15.32
CA CYS A 243 -2.08 -19.28 16.51
C CYS A 243 -0.71 -19.94 16.70
N TYR A 244 -0.51 -21.14 16.18
CA TYR A 244 0.75 -21.89 16.29
C TYR A 244 1.65 -21.76 15.05
N THR A 245 1.13 -21.31 13.91
CA THR A 245 1.87 -21.23 12.64
C THR A 245 1.97 -19.81 12.07
N GLY A 246 1.14 -18.90 12.56
CA GLY A 246 1.07 -17.54 12.04
C GLY A 246 0.41 -17.41 10.66
N LEU A 247 -0.20 -18.48 10.13
CA LEU A 247 -0.87 -18.47 8.84
C LEU A 247 -2.09 -17.55 8.80
N ARG A 248 -2.38 -17.00 7.62
CA ARG A 248 -3.64 -16.27 7.39
C ARG A 248 -4.76 -17.25 7.12
N SER A 249 -6.02 -16.81 7.30
CA SER A 249 -7.19 -17.64 6.97
C SER A 249 -7.18 -18.15 5.52
N SER A 250 -6.71 -17.32 4.57
CA SER A 250 -6.56 -17.75 3.17
C SER A 250 -5.54 -18.86 2.98
N ASP A 251 -4.42 -18.76 3.71
CA ASP A 251 -3.36 -19.77 3.62
C ASP A 251 -3.86 -21.09 4.18
N ILE A 252 -4.57 -21.10 5.32
CA ILE A 252 -5.18 -22.32 5.90
C ILE A 252 -6.24 -22.92 4.98
N THR A 253 -7.10 -22.07 4.37
CA THR A 253 -8.12 -22.55 3.42
C THR A 253 -7.50 -23.32 2.25
N ASN A 254 -6.31 -22.92 1.80
CA ASN A 254 -5.66 -23.49 0.64
C ASN A 254 -4.55 -24.51 0.97
N LEU A 255 -4.22 -24.69 2.26
CA LEU A 255 -3.16 -25.59 2.72
C LEU A 255 -3.46 -27.02 2.33
N LYS A 256 -2.52 -27.67 1.65
CA LYS A 256 -2.60 -29.05 1.20
C LYS A 256 -1.58 -29.93 1.92
N TRP A 257 -1.83 -31.22 1.92
CA TRP A 257 -0.88 -32.17 2.48
C TRP A 257 0.47 -32.19 1.73
N ALA A 258 0.51 -31.85 0.46
CA ALA A 258 1.75 -31.64 -0.29
C ALA A 258 2.65 -30.54 0.29
N ASP A 259 2.05 -29.57 1.01
CA ASP A 259 2.79 -28.47 1.65
C ASP A 259 3.40 -28.88 3.00
N VAL A 260 2.98 -30.03 3.56
CA VAL A 260 3.48 -30.61 4.81
C VAL A 260 4.60 -31.58 4.47
N ARG A 261 5.82 -31.24 4.82
CA ARG A 261 7.03 -32.05 4.56
C ARG A 261 7.61 -32.58 5.84
N ILE A 262 8.30 -33.76 5.71
CA ILE A 262 8.95 -34.45 6.81
C ILE A 262 10.45 -34.45 6.53
N LYS A 263 11.26 -34.11 7.54
CA LYS A 263 12.72 -34.25 7.47
C LYS A 263 13.17 -35.66 7.80
N GLU A 264 14.45 -35.97 7.59
CA GLU A 264 15.07 -37.23 7.91
C GLU A 264 14.96 -37.59 9.42
N ASP A 265 14.96 -36.58 10.29
CA ASP A 265 14.79 -36.73 11.74
C ASP A 265 13.32 -36.92 12.18
N GLY A 266 12.37 -37.00 11.23
CA GLY A 266 10.95 -37.15 11.48
C GLY A 266 10.23 -35.82 11.80
N SER A 267 10.92 -34.70 11.96
CA SER A 267 10.29 -33.42 12.24
C SER A 267 9.51 -32.91 11.02
N GLN A 268 8.34 -32.34 11.27
CA GLN A 268 7.47 -31.83 10.22
C GLN A 268 7.58 -30.32 10.07
N TYR A 269 7.41 -29.83 8.84
CA TYR A 269 7.41 -28.39 8.53
C TYR A 269 6.50 -28.09 7.35
N LEU A 270 6.00 -26.87 7.31
CA LEU A 270 5.28 -26.35 6.15
C LEU A 270 6.28 -25.74 5.16
N TYR A 271 6.09 -26.05 3.88
CA TYR A 271 6.85 -25.47 2.78
C TYR A 271 5.89 -25.07 1.66
N PHE A 272 5.55 -23.81 1.56
CA PHE A 272 4.62 -23.30 0.54
C PHE A 272 4.80 -21.80 0.30
N SER A 273 4.27 -21.34 -0.84
CA SER A 273 4.20 -19.91 -1.13
C SER A 273 2.91 -19.31 -0.53
N MET A 274 3.04 -18.35 0.35
CA MET A 274 1.86 -17.62 0.85
C MET A 274 1.12 -16.93 -0.30
N GLU A 275 -0.21 -16.90 -0.25
CA GLU A 275 -1.06 -16.18 -1.23
C GLU A 275 -0.62 -14.71 -1.44
N LYS A 276 -0.03 -14.08 -0.42
CA LYS A 276 0.48 -12.70 -0.45
C LYS A 276 2.01 -12.61 -0.32
N GLY A 277 2.74 -13.63 -0.74
CA GLY A 277 4.21 -13.69 -0.71
C GLY A 277 4.75 -14.12 -2.07
N ASP A 278 5.95 -13.69 -2.43
CA ASP A 278 6.61 -14.07 -3.68
C ASP A 278 7.61 -15.22 -3.46
N GLU A 279 8.04 -15.44 -2.22
CA GLU A 279 9.00 -16.48 -1.84
C GLU A 279 8.34 -17.53 -0.97
N PRO A 280 8.71 -18.83 -1.14
CA PRO A 280 8.26 -19.89 -0.27
C PRO A 280 8.78 -19.66 1.16
N ILE A 281 7.96 -20.00 2.13
CA ILE A 281 8.34 -19.96 3.54
C ILE A 281 8.45 -21.34 4.11
N VAL A 282 9.30 -21.48 5.12
CA VAL A 282 9.47 -22.71 5.90
C VAL A 282 9.02 -22.41 7.32
N ILE A 283 8.01 -23.16 7.80
CA ILE A 283 7.50 -23.03 9.17
C ILE A 283 7.62 -24.40 9.84
N PRO A 284 8.56 -24.60 10.80
CA PRO A 284 8.61 -25.81 11.60
C PRO A 284 7.29 -25.98 12.37
N LEU A 285 6.79 -27.21 12.42
CA LEU A 285 5.56 -27.53 13.13
C LEU A 285 5.89 -28.07 14.53
N ILE A 286 5.22 -27.51 15.53
CA ILE A 286 5.21 -28.06 16.88
C ILE A 286 4.17 -29.17 16.98
N GLN A 287 4.35 -30.06 17.95
CA GLN A 287 3.50 -31.26 18.11
C GLN A 287 2.00 -30.91 18.18
N THR A 288 1.62 -29.90 18.93
CA THR A 288 0.23 -29.43 19.02
C THR A 288 -0.35 -28.99 17.66
N ALA A 289 0.47 -28.39 16.80
CA ALA A 289 0.02 -28.02 15.45
C ALA A 289 -0.17 -29.26 14.56
N ILE A 290 0.67 -30.28 14.73
CA ILE A 290 0.56 -31.56 14.01
C ILE A 290 -0.75 -32.29 14.43
N GLU A 291 -1.04 -32.34 15.72
CA GLU A 291 -2.27 -32.94 16.25
C GLU A 291 -3.54 -32.26 15.72
N LEU A 292 -3.51 -30.92 15.56
CA LEU A 292 -4.61 -30.18 14.97
C LEU A 292 -4.85 -30.50 13.49
N MET A 293 -3.82 -30.90 12.75
CA MET A 293 -3.98 -31.34 11.36
C MET A 293 -4.72 -32.68 11.25
N GLY A 294 -4.53 -33.57 12.23
CA GLY A 294 -5.07 -34.94 12.22
C GLY A 294 -4.29 -35.88 11.29
N ASP A 295 -4.94 -36.93 10.85
CA ASP A 295 -4.32 -37.93 10.01
C ASP A 295 -3.98 -37.38 8.62
N ARG A 296 -2.81 -37.80 8.10
CA ARG A 296 -2.35 -37.38 6.78
C ARG A 296 -3.23 -37.94 5.68
N GLY A 297 -3.82 -37.03 4.87
CA GLY A 297 -4.53 -37.38 3.66
C GLY A 297 -3.60 -37.43 2.43
N GLN A 298 -4.20 -37.51 1.23
CA GLN A 298 -3.46 -37.46 -0.02
C GLN A 298 -2.85 -36.06 -0.25
N ASP A 299 -1.75 -35.99 -0.96
CA ASP A 299 -1.02 -34.73 -1.20
C ASP A 299 -1.87 -33.63 -1.84
N SER A 300 -2.83 -33.98 -2.69
CA SER A 300 -3.74 -33.04 -3.33
C SER A 300 -4.86 -32.52 -2.43
N GLU A 301 -5.12 -33.19 -1.31
CA GLU A 301 -6.20 -32.87 -0.39
C GLU A 301 -5.83 -31.71 0.53
N ARG A 302 -6.85 -30.99 0.98
CA ARG A 302 -6.68 -29.89 1.95
C ARG A 302 -6.48 -30.47 3.35
N VAL A 303 -5.54 -29.89 4.10
CA VAL A 303 -5.32 -30.24 5.52
C VAL A 303 -6.56 -29.94 6.35
N PHE A 304 -7.26 -28.82 6.05
CA PHE A 304 -8.50 -28.43 6.72
C PHE A 304 -9.66 -28.36 5.71
N PRO A 305 -10.22 -29.49 5.28
CA PRO A 305 -11.22 -29.54 4.20
C PRO A 305 -12.51 -28.78 4.54
N TYR A 306 -12.90 -28.78 5.81
CA TYR A 306 -14.15 -28.15 6.29
C TYR A 306 -13.92 -26.75 6.85
N PHE A 307 -12.70 -26.24 6.85
CA PHE A 307 -12.43 -24.87 7.26
C PHE A 307 -12.92 -23.88 6.20
N THR A 308 -13.78 -22.98 6.63
CA THR A 308 -14.26 -21.86 5.82
C THR A 308 -14.18 -20.58 6.63
N TYR A 309 -13.66 -19.50 6.01
CA TYR A 309 -13.57 -18.20 6.64
C TYR A 309 -14.64 -17.26 6.09
N HIS A 310 -15.56 -16.86 6.98
CA HIS A 310 -16.52 -15.78 6.74
C HIS A 310 -16.43 -14.78 7.88
N GLY A 311 -16.66 -13.49 7.59
CA GLY A 311 -16.58 -12.43 8.62
C GLY A 311 -17.53 -12.65 9.81
N SER A 312 -18.65 -13.33 9.60
CA SER A 312 -19.61 -13.74 10.64
C SER A 312 -19.02 -14.75 11.64
N ASN A 313 -18.04 -15.54 11.24
CA ASN A 313 -17.40 -16.51 12.13
C ASN A 313 -16.60 -15.86 13.26
N ASN A 314 -16.25 -14.58 13.16
CA ASN A 314 -15.64 -13.85 14.27
C ASN A 314 -16.59 -13.69 15.46
N ASN A 315 -17.91 -13.69 15.26
CA ASN A 315 -18.86 -13.69 16.37
C ASN A 315 -18.84 -15.03 17.12
N ARG A 316 -18.77 -16.15 16.39
CA ARG A 316 -18.64 -17.50 16.98
C ARG A 316 -17.33 -17.60 17.78
N LEU A 317 -16.22 -17.12 17.20
CA LEU A 317 -14.93 -17.05 17.88
C LEU A 317 -15.03 -16.25 19.18
N TYR A 318 -15.69 -15.11 19.16
CA TYR A 318 -15.87 -14.27 20.34
C TYR A 318 -16.64 -14.99 21.46
N TYR A 319 -17.74 -15.68 21.13
CA TYR A 319 -18.53 -16.40 22.13
C TYR A 319 -17.76 -17.59 22.71
N TRP A 320 -17.13 -18.41 21.85
CA TRP A 320 -16.30 -19.52 22.28
C TRP A 320 -15.16 -19.08 23.22
N LEU A 321 -14.42 -18.04 22.88
CA LEU A 321 -13.35 -17.50 23.74
C LEU A 321 -13.92 -16.98 25.08
N LYS A 322 -15.06 -16.32 25.04
CA LYS A 322 -15.74 -15.82 26.24
C LYS A 322 -16.17 -16.95 27.16
N ASP A 323 -16.75 -18.00 26.62
CA ASP A 323 -17.18 -19.19 27.36
C ASP A 323 -15.98 -19.93 27.96
N SER A 324 -14.84 -19.89 27.28
CA SER A 324 -13.54 -20.37 27.83
C SER A 324 -12.86 -19.38 28.81
N GLY A 325 -13.54 -18.34 29.26
CA GLY A 325 -13.04 -17.37 30.24
C GLY A 325 -12.16 -16.24 29.66
N ILE A 326 -12.02 -16.15 28.34
CA ILE A 326 -11.20 -15.14 27.67
C ILE A 326 -12.04 -13.96 27.24
N THR A 327 -11.87 -12.80 27.89
CA THR A 327 -12.67 -11.59 27.62
C THR A 327 -12.11 -10.68 26.51
N LYS A 328 -10.97 -11.03 25.95
CA LYS A 328 -10.29 -10.30 24.86
C LYS A 328 -11.11 -10.31 23.57
N LYS A 329 -11.12 -9.19 22.85
CA LYS A 329 -11.80 -9.07 21.53
C LYS A 329 -10.88 -9.56 20.41
N ILE A 330 -10.80 -10.85 20.26
CA ILE A 330 -9.95 -11.51 19.26
C ILE A 330 -10.77 -11.79 17.99
N THR A 331 -10.19 -11.48 16.85
CA THR A 331 -10.67 -11.90 15.53
C THR A 331 -9.74 -12.98 14.95
N PHE A 332 -10.16 -13.65 13.89
CA PHE A 332 -9.26 -14.65 13.26
C PHE A 332 -7.90 -14.06 12.86
N HIS A 333 -7.88 -12.82 12.40
CA HIS A 333 -6.62 -12.18 12.01
C HIS A 333 -5.64 -11.96 13.19
N ASP A 334 -6.17 -11.88 14.40
CA ASP A 334 -5.37 -11.70 15.62
C ASP A 334 -4.66 -12.99 16.05
N SER A 335 -5.02 -14.18 15.48
CA SER A 335 -4.28 -15.43 15.65
C SER A 335 -2.81 -15.26 15.22
N ARG A 336 -2.60 -14.63 14.07
CA ARG A 336 -1.26 -14.33 13.59
C ARG A 336 -0.53 -13.32 14.49
N GLY A 337 -1.26 -12.37 15.08
CA GLY A 337 -0.74 -11.46 16.10
C GLY A 337 -0.31 -12.23 17.35
N SER A 338 -1.11 -13.19 17.80
CA SER A 338 -0.81 -14.07 18.92
C SER A 338 0.46 -14.90 18.66
N PHE A 339 0.56 -15.52 17.47
CA PHE A 339 1.78 -16.26 17.08
C PHE A 339 3.02 -15.39 17.16
N ILE A 340 2.99 -14.23 16.48
CA ILE A 340 4.15 -13.33 16.41
C ILE A 340 4.55 -12.86 17.80
N THR A 341 3.58 -12.43 18.62
CA THR A 341 3.86 -11.93 19.98
C THR A 341 4.42 -13.03 20.86
N ASN A 342 3.85 -14.24 20.83
CA ASN A 342 4.33 -15.38 21.60
C ASN A 342 5.76 -15.80 21.16
N VAL A 343 6.05 -15.81 19.85
CA VAL A 343 7.41 -16.09 19.35
C VAL A 343 8.39 -15.04 19.86
N ILE A 344 8.07 -13.74 19.74
CA ILE A 344 8.96 -12.68 20.23
C ILE A 344 9.20 -12.83 21.75
N THR A 345 8.13 -13.05 22.52
CA THR A 345 8.24 -13.24 23.99
C THR A 345 9.12 -14.44 24.34
N LYS A 346 8.90 -15.60 23.69
CA LYS A 346 9.66 -16.83 23.99
C LYS A 346 11.09 -16.85 23.42
N THR A 347 11.42 -15.92 22.53
CA THR A 347 12.77 -15.75 21.97
C THR A 347 13.48 -14.49 22.52
N ASN A 348 13.08 -14.01 23.69
CA ASN A 348 13.67 -12.85 24.37
C ASN A 348 13.80 -11.61 23.45
N GLY A 349 12.71 -11.31 22.72
CA GLY A 349 12.64 -10.12 21.87
C GLY A 349 13.19 -10.30 20.44
N ASN A 350 13.46 -11.52 19.96
CA ASN A 350 14.00 -11.74 18.62
C ASN A 350 12.96 -11.51 17.53
N ILE A 351 12.88 -10.25 17.06
CA ILE A 351 11.93 -9.81 16.03
C ILE A 351 12.24 -10.45 14.67
N GLU A 352 13.50 -10.74 14.36
CA GLU A 352 13.88 -11.31 13.05
C GLU A 352 13.36 -12.74 12.89
N VAL A 353 13.46 -13.55 13.93
CA VAL A 353 12.90 -14.91 13.93
C VAL A 353 11.39 -14.85 13.71
N ALA A 354 10.68 -14.00 14.45
CA ALA A 354 9.24 -13.83 14.28
C ALA A 354 8.86 -13.29 12.88
N GLN A 355 9.68 -12.41 12.31
CA GLN A 355 9.49 -11.89 10.95
C GLN A 355 9.60 -13.00 9.91
N ARG A 356 10.64 -13.82 9.98
CA ARG A 356 10.88 -14.93 9.05
C ARG A 356 9.77 -15.97 9.12
N LEU A 357 9.41 -16.43 10.33
CA LEU A 357 8.34 -17.38 10.54
C LEU A 357 6.98 -16.86 10.07
N ALA A 358 6.72 -15.57 10.29
CA ALA A 358 5.50 -14.94 9.79
C ALA A 358 5.53 -14.60 8.29
N GLY A 359 6.68 -14.64 7.61
CA GLY A 359 6.81 -14.22 6.21
C GLY A 359 6.45 -12.73 5.98
N HIS A 360 6.90 -11.84 6.89
CA HIS A 360 6.74 -10.40 6.70
C HIS A 360 7.87 -9.82 5.87
N LYS A 361 7.56 -9.17 4.75
CA LYS A 361 8.55 -8.50 3.89
C LYS A 361 9.23 -7.30 4.59
N ASP A 362 8.50 -6.59 5.46
CA ASP A 362 8.99 -5.42 6.17
C ASP A 362 9.01 -5.69 7.68
N ILE A 363 10.19 -5.58 8.28
CA ILE A 363 10.43 -5.75 9.73
C ILE A 363 9.57 -4.80 10.58
N LYS A 364 9.23 -3.61 10.05
CA LYS A 364 8.36 -2.65 10.74
C LYS A 364 6.97 -3.23 11.03
N THR A 365 6.52 -4.18 10.23
CA THR A 365 5.24 -4.87 10.46
C THR A 365 5.33 -5.74 11.72
N THR A 366 6.45 -6.45 11.91
CA THR A 366 6.70 -7.30 13.08
C THR A 366 7.06 -6.46 14.31
N ALA A 367 7.85 -5.41 14.15
CA ALA A 367 8.21 -4.48 15.24
C ALA A 367 6.99 -3.80 15.90
N GLY A 368 5.87 -3.70 15.18
CA GLY A 368 4.61 -3.23 15.74
C GLY A 368 4.04 -4.11 16.86
N TYR A 369 4.43 -5.38 16.92
CA TYR A 369 4.04 -6.32 17.98
C TYR A 369 4.97 -6.27 19.19
N ASN A 370 6.21 -5.83 19.05
CA ASN A 370 7.15 -5.69 20.17
C ASN A 370 6.67 -4.69 21.23
N LYS A 371 5.85 -3.72 20.84
CA LYS A 371 5.23 -2.76 21.77
C LYS A 371 4.21 -3.38 22.73
N LEU A 372 3.82 -4.63 22.51
CA LEU A 372 2.92 -5.38 23.38
C LEU A 372 3.68 -6.04 24.55
N ILE A 373 5.02 -6.11 24.47
CA ILE A 373 5.91 -6.75 25.43
C ILE A 373 6.57 -5.65 26.28
N ASP A 374 5.78 -4.88 27.03
CA ASP A 374 6.32 -3.90 28.00
C ASP A 374 6.98 -4.59 29.23
N GLU A 375 6.67 -5.86 29.45
CA GLU A 375 7.16 -6.67 30.58
C GLU A 375 8.66 -7.05 30.45
N GLY A 376 9.22 -7.01 29.24
CA GLY A 376 10.61 -7.39 28.98
C GLY A 376 11.68 -6.35 29.39
N LYS A 377 11.28 -5.15 29.81
CA LYS A 377 12.27 -4.11 30.15
C LYS A 377 12.92 -4.38 31.52
N ASP A 378 12.11 -4.78 32.47
CA ASP A 378 12.60 -5.08 33.85
C ASP A 378 13.43 -6.35 33.79
N GLU A 379 12.99 -7.40 33.10
CA GLU A 379 13.73 -8.65 32.89
C GLU A 379 15.06 -8.42 32.15
N ALA A 380 15.13 -7.52 31.18
CA ALA A 380 16.35 -7.16 30.49
C ALA A 380 17.34 -6.42 31.40
N MET A 381 16.84 -5.59 32.30
CA MET A 381 17.69 -4.90 33.30
C MET A 381 18.20 -5.88 34.36
N ASP A 382 17.38 -6.84 34.80
CA ASP A 382 17.80 -7.90 35.73
C ASP A 382 18.87 -8.81 35.11
N LEU A 383 18.73 -9.16 33.82
CA LEU A 383 19.73 -9.91 33.06
C LEU A 383 21.05 -9.13 32.91
N LEU A 384 20.97 -7.83 32.68
CA LEU A 384 22.13 -6.96 32.59
C LEU A 384 22.83 -6.87 33.95
N GLN A 385 22.08 -6.73 35.04
CA GLN A 385 22.62 -6.69 36.42
C GLN A 385 23.36 -7.99 36.73
N LYS A 386 22.74 -9.15 36.44
CA LYS A 386 23.36 -10.47 36.65
C LYS A 386 24.61 -10.72 35.77
N ALA A 387 24.71 -10.07 34.60
CA ALA A 387 25.88 -10.18 33.75
C ALA A 387 27.04 -9.27 34.17
N LEU A 388 26.77 -8.31 35.06
CA LEU A 388 27.76 -7.37 35.60
C LEU A 388 28.27 -7.79 36.99
N GLU A 389 27.61 -8.74 37.64
CA GLU A 389 28.02 -9.41 38.89
C GLU A 389 28.95 -10.60 38.60
#